data_7244fc7aad8b419858ff933c2e462815
#
_entry.id   7244fc7aad8b419858ff933c2e462815
#
_cell.length_a   1.000
_cell.length_b   1.000
_cell.length_c   1.000
_cell.angle_alpha   90.00
_cell.angle_beta   90.00
_cell.angle_gamma   90.00
#
_symmetry.space_group_name_H-M   'P 1'
#
loop_
_entity.id
_entity.type
_entity.pdbx_description
1 polymer ?
#
loop_
_entity_poly.entity_id
_entity_poly.type
_entity_poly.pdbx_seq_one_letter_code
_entity_poly.pdbx_strand_id
1 'polypeptide(L)'
;TAAKVQSVMARLIEEYGVPEYIRSDNGSEFIEKNLREWLSRQGIKTLYIEPGSPWQNGYIESFHARFREECLNREQLWTLTEARVVIGDWRWKYNYIRPHRSLGYISPIKFAQQITETQEATEQGSGSTRPPSARTLTSSTTLTT
;
A
#
# COMPACT_ATOMS: atom_id res chain seq x y z
N THR A 1 5.99 -15.83 -7.99
CA THR A 1 7.19 -15.53 -8.82
C THR A 1 7.44 -14.02 -8.82
N ALA A 2 8.69 -13.59 -8.90
CA ALA A 2 9.09 -12.19 -8.96
C ALA A 2 8.37 -11.39 -10.06
N ALA A 3 8.15 -11.97 -11.24
CA ALA A 3 7.41 -11.32 -12.32
C ALA A 3 5.96 -10.96 -11.94
N LYS A 4 5.27 -11.80 -11.16
CA LYS A 4 3.92 -11.48 -10.66
C LYS A 4 3.97 -10.36 -9.62
N VAL A 5 4.96 -10.37 -8.74
CA VAL A 5 5.18 -9.28 -7.78
C VAL A 5 5.40 -7.96 -8.51
N GLN A 6 6.30 -7.95 -9.50
CA GLN A 6 6.58 -6.78 -10.32
C GLN A 6 5.31 -6.24 -11.03
N SER A 7 4.48 -7.11 -11.64
CA SER A 7 3.24 -6.69 -12.28
C SER A 7 2.24 -6.06 -11.31
N VAL A 8 2.09 -6.63 -10.12
CA VAL A 8 1.22 -6.06 -9.09
C VAL A 8 1.75 -4.70 -8.61
N MET A 9 3.06 -4.61 -8.39
CA MET A 9 3.70 -3.37 -7.95
C MET A 9 3.61 -2.25 -8.99
N ALA A 10 3.82 -2.56 -10.27
CA ALA A 10 3.67 -1.59 -11.36
C ALA A 10 2.27 -0.97 -11.36
N ARG A 11 1.22 -1.79 -11.22
CA ARG A 11 -0.16 -1.31 -11.11
C ARG A 11 -0.39 -0.45 -9.86
N LEU A 12 0.15 -0.83 -8.71
CA LEU A 12 0.00 -0.06 -7.48
C LEU A 12 0.74 1.28 -7.55
N ILE A 13 1.90 1.31 -8.19
CA ILE A 13 2.64 2.56 -8.44
C ILE A 13 1.86 3.50 -9.35
N GLU A 14 1.22 2.96 -10.38
CA GLU A 14 0.37 3.75 -11.29
C GLU A 14 -0.85 4.33 -10.55
N GLU A 15 -1.46 3.56 -9.63
CA GLU A 15 -2.66 3.95 -8.89
C GLU A 15 -2.36 4.90 -7.71
N TYR A 16 -1.27 4.66 -6.98
CA TYR A 16 -0.98 5.34 -5.70
C TYR A 16 0.32 6.15 -5.68
N GLY A 17 1.09 6.13 -6.75
CA GLY A 17 2.40 6.76 -6.83
C GLY A 17 3.53 5.86 -6.35
N VAL A 18 4.77 6.34 -6.51
CA VAL A 18 5.99 5.60 -6.17
C VAL A 18 6.25 5.68 -4.67
N PRO A 19 6.31 4.56 -3.93
CA PRO A 19 6.66 4.57 -2.51
C PRO A 19 8.17 4.80 -2.34
N GLU A 20 8.56 5.45 -1.27
CA GLU A 20 9.98 5.62 -0.94
C GLU A 20 10.64 4.28 -0.54
N TYR A 21 9.90 3.46 0.20
CA TYR A 21 10.39 2.20 0.74
C TYR A 21 9.41 1.05 0.51
N ILE A 22 9.96 -0.14 0.30
CA ILE A 22 9.23 -1.40 0.40
C ILE A 22 9.93 -2.27 1.43
N ARG A 23 9.16 -2.77 2.39
CA ARG A 23 9.65 -3.76 3.34
C ARG A 23 9.19 -5.15 2.92
N SER A 24 10.10 -6.09 2.88
CA SER A 24 9.80 -7.49 2.57
C SER A 24 10.67 -8.43 3.42
N ASP A 25 10.23 -9.67 3.53
CA ASP A 25 11.09 -10.76 3.98
C ASP A 25 12.13 -11.09 2.89
N ASN A 26 13.01 -12.07 3.21
CA ASN A 26 14.02 -12.56 2.28
C ASN A 26 13.46 -13.69 1.37
N GLY A 27 12.17 -13.66 1.06
CA GLY A 27 11.55 -14.59 0.11
C GLY A 27 12.25 -14.55 -1.25
N SER A 28 12.35 -15.71 -1.89
CA SER A 28 13.07 -15.86 -3.16
C SER A 28 12.59 -14.88 -4.24
N GLU A 29 11.30 -14.54 -4.23
CA GLU A 29 10.70 -13.59 -5.16
C GLU A 29 11.15 -12.14 -4.97
N PHE A 30 11.51 -11.75 -3.73
CA PHE A 30 11.93 -10.39 -3.39
C PHE A 30 13.44 -10.18 -3.49
N ILE A 31 14.22 -11.25 -3.33
CA ILE A 31 15.68 -11.21 -3.50
C ILE A 31 16.13 -11.43 -4.95
N GLU A 32 15.20 -11.77 -5.84
CA GLU A 32 15.50 -12.02 -7.26
C GLU A 32 16.04 -10.75 -7.92
N LYS A 33 17.15 -10.92 -8.64
CA LYS A 33 17.94 -9.82 -9.20
C LYS A 33 17.12 -8.87 -10.07
N ASN A 34 16.26 -9.42 -10.95
CA ASN A 34 15.48 -8.60 -11.88
C ASN A 34 14.46 -7.70 -11.16
N LEU A 35 13.83 -8.21 -10.09
CA LEU A 35 12.92 -7.41 -9.29
C LEU A 35 13.66 -6.29 -8.54
N ARG A 36 14.80 -6.60 -7.95
CA ARG A 36 15.63 -5.61 -7.24
C ARG A 36 16.11 -4.49 -8.15
N GLU A 37 16.60 -4.84 -9.35
CA GLU A 37 17.03 -3.86 -10.34
C GLU A 37 15.86 -2.99 -10.83
N TRP A 38 14.69 -3.60 -11.02
CA TRP A 38 13.50 -2.88 -11.42
C TRP A 38 13.06 -1.88 -10.33
N LEU A 39 12.99 -2.30 -9.05
CA LEU A 39 12.69 -1.42 -7.92
C LEU A 39 13.68 -0.26 -7.82
N SER A 40 14.97 -0.55 -7.95
CA SER A 40 16.02 0.48 -7.94
C SER A 40 15.83 1.52 -9.05
N ARG A 41 15.46 1.09 -10.27
CA ARG A 41 15.16 2.00 -11.39
C ARG A 41 13.93 2.88 -11.12
N GLN A 42 12.98 2.42 -10.32
CA GLN A 42 11.82 3.20 -9.88
C GLN A 42 12.17 4.16 -8.71
N GLY A 43 13.40 4.15 -8.22
CA GLY A 43 13.81 4.93 -7.05
C GLY A 43 13.34 4.36 -5.71
N ILE A 44 12.86 3.13 -5.69
CA ILE A 44 12.31 2.48 -4.50
C ILE A 44 13.42 1.78 -3.72
N LYS A 45 13.54 2.10 -2.44
CA LYS A 45 14.48 1.43 -1.52
C LYS A 45 13.84 0.18 -0.92
N THR A 46 14.53 -0.95 -0.96
CA THR A 46 14.06 -2.20 -0.34
C THR A 46 14.67 -2.35 1.05
N LEU A 47 13.79 -2.49 2.06
CA LEU A 47 14.15 -2.80 3.44
C LEU A 47 13.88 -4.28 3.69
N TYR A 48 14.93 -5.08 3.74
CA TYR A 48 14.81 -6.49 4.08
C TYR A 48 14.74 -6.68 5.59
N ILE A 49 13.91 -7.65 6.01
CA ILE A 49 13.80 -8.05 7.40
C ILE A 49 15.06 -8.83 7.76
N GLU A 50 15.65 -8.50 8.91
CA GLU A 50 16.82 -9.22 9.42
C GLU A 50 16.47 -10.67 9.77
N PRO A 51 17.32 -11.62 9.42
CA PRO A 51 17.16 -13.01 9.84
C PRO A 51 16.98 -13.12 11.35
N GLY A 52 15.94 -13.84 11.80
CA GLY A 52 15.61 -13.96 13.22
C GLY A 52 14.83 -12.81 13.83
N SER A 53 14.37 -11.84 13.04
CA SER A 53 13.62 -10.67 13.51
C SER A 53 12.17 -10.65 12.97
N PRO A 54 11.32 -11.66 13.25
CA PRO A 54 9.96 -11.75 12.72
C PRO A 54 9.09 -10.54 13.12
N TRP A 55 9.35 -9.92 14.27
CA TRP A 55 8.60 -8.72 14.71
C TRP A 55 8.71 -7.54 13.74
N GLN A 56 9.73 -7.48 12.89
CA GLN A 56 9.85 -6.45 11.86
C GLN A 56 8.79 -6.61 10.77
N ASN A 57 8.16 -7.78 10.67
CA ASN A 57 7.07 -8.07 9.72
C ASN A 57 5.67 -8.01 10.35
N GLY A 58 5.56 -7.58 11.60
CA GLY A 58 4.32 -7.63 12.40
C GLY A 58 3.12 -6.94 11.76
N TYR A 59 3.32 -5.92 10.90
CA TYR A 59 2.22 -5.26 10.20
C TYR A 59 1.54 -6.18 9.17
N ILE A 60 2.32 -6.86 8.33
CA ILE A 60 1.76 -7.75 7.32
C ILE A 60 1.22 -9.04 7.95
N GLU A 61 1.86 -9.53 9.01
CA GLU A 61 1.37 -10.69 9.76
C GLU A 61 0.03 -10.37 10.44
N SER A 62 -0.10 -9.23 11.06
CA SER A 62 -1.35 -8.76 11.66
C SER A 62 -2.45 -8.59 10.60
N PHE A 63 -2.11 -8.04 9.43
CA PHE A 63 -3.04 -7.96 8.30
C PHE A 63 -3.49 -9.33 7.84
N HIS A 64 -2.58 -10.28 7.62
CA HIS A 64 -2.92 -11.64 7.19
C HIS A 64 -3.76 -12.39 8.22
N ALA A 65 -3.48 -12.20 9.52
CA ALA A 65 -4.30 -12.79 10.57
C ALA A 65 -5.75 -12.26 10.50
N ARG A 66 -5.95 -10.96 10.36
CA ARG A 66 -7.27 -10.35 10.21
C ARG A 66 -7.97 -10.76 8.93
N PHE A 67 -7.26 -10.77 7.81
CA PHE A 67 -7.82 -11.23 6.54
C PHE A 67 -8.30 -12.66 6.60
N ARG A 68 -7.53 -13.55 7.22
CA ARG A 68 -7.92 -14.94 7.43
C ARG A 68 -9.13 -15.06 8.34
N GLU A 69 -9.11 -14.38 9.49
CA GLU A 69 -10.14 -14.48 10.51
C GLU A 69 -11.47 -13.82 10.07
N GLU A 70 -11.40 -12.63 9.47
CA GLU A 70 -12.56 -11.81 9.18
C GLU A 70 -13.13 -12.02 7.77
N CYS A 71 -12.37 -12.62 6.86
CA CYS A 71 -12.78 -12.88 5.47
C CYS A 71 -12.75 -14.38 5.14
N LEU A 72 -11.56 -14.98 5.06
CA LEU A 72 -11.44 -16.34 4.50
C LEU A 72 -12.10 -17.42 5.35
N ASN A 73 -12.08 -17.29 6.69
CA ASN A 73 -12.68 -18.30 7.59
C ASN A 73 -14.19 -18.13 7.78
N ARG A 74 -14.76 -17.02 7.30
CA ARG A 74 -16.19 -16.73 7.45
C ARG A 74 -17.02 -17.09 6.22
N GLU A 75 -16.36 -17.24 5.08
CA GLU A 75 -17.01 -17.44 3.80
C GLU A 75 -16.60 -18.78 3.17
N GLN A 76 -17.57 -19.47 2.59
CA GLN A 76 -17.31 -20.64 1.76
C GLN A 76 -17.18 -20.20 0.31
N LEU A 77 -15.93 -20.13 -0.18
CA LEU A 77 -15.62 -19.63 -1.51
C LEU A 77 -15.55 -20.79 -2.52
N TRP A 78 -16.57 -20.93 -3.35
CA TRP A 78 -16.69 -22.02 -4.32
C TRP A 78 -16.04 -21.70 -5.66
N THR A 79 -15.95 -20.43 -6.02
CA THR A 79 -15.40 -19.98 -7.29
C THR A 79 -14.42 -18.82 -7.13
N LEU A 80 -13.52 -18.66 -8.10
CA LEU A 80 -12.61 -17.52 -8.12
C LEU A 80 -13.34 -16.18 -8.29
N THR A 81 -14.46 -16.17 -8.99
CA THR A 81 -15.28 -14.97 -9.18
C THR A 81 -15.90 -14.52 -7.86
N GLU A 82 -16.50 -15.46 -7.13
CA GLU A 82 -17.03 -15.22 -5.80
C GLU A 82 -15.93 -14.75 -4.83
N ALA A 83 -14.79 -15.43 -4.82
CA ALA A 83 -13.64 -15.02 -4.01
C ALA A 83 -13.21 -13.58 -4.30
N ARG A 84 -13.18 -13.15 -5.56
CA ARG A 84 -12.83 -11.77 -5.94
C ARG A 84 -13.83 -10.76 -5.39
N VAL A 85 -15.11 -11.05 -5.45
CA VAL A 85 -16.17 -10.16 -4.93
C VAL A 85 -16.07 -10.04 -3.41
N VAL A 86 -16.00 -11.16 -2.72
CA VAL A 86 -15.93 -11.21 -1.23
C VAL A 86 -14.67 -10.54 -0.71
N ILE A 87 -13.51 -10.85 -1.31
CA ILE A 87 -12.24 -10.23 -0.92
C ILE A 87 -12.23 -8.74 -1.25
N GLY A 88 -12.83 -8.35 -2.37
CA GLY A 88 -12.97 -6.95 -2.76
C GLY A 88 -13.79 -6.15 -1.76
N ASP A 89 -14.94 -6.66 -1.35
CA ASP A 89 -15.83 -6.06 -0.35
C ASP A 89 -15.15 -5.97 1.03
N TRP A 90 -14.50 -7.06 1.48
CA TRP A 90 -13.75 -7.05 2.73
C TRP A 90 -12.61 -6.01 2.70
N ARG A 91 -11.83 -5.94 1.61
CA ARG A 91 -10.75 -4.96 1.44
C ARG A 91 -11.28 -3.53 1.49
N TRP A 92 -12.42 -3.28 0.85
CA TRP A 92 -13.06 -1.97 0.89
C TRP A 92 -13.47 -1.61 2.33
N LYS A 93 -14.17 -2.50 3.02
CA LYS A 93 -14.57 -2.31 4.43
C LYS A 93 -13.36 -2.10 5.35
N TYR A 94 -12.29 -2.87 5.14
CA TYR A 94 -11.05 -2.75 5.91
C TYR A 94 -10.40 -1.37 5.78
N ASN A 95 -10.37 -0.80 4.58
CA ASN A 95 -9.72 0.47 4.32
C ASN A 95 -10.61 1.69 4.57
N TYR A 96 -11.91 1.61 4.34
CA TYR A 96 -12.83 2.76 4.36
C TYR A 96 -13.71 2.83 5.60
N ILE A 97 -14.07 1.69 6.20
CA ILE A 97 -15.03 1.65 7.30
C ILE A 97 -14.41 1.24 8.62
N ARG A 98 -13.59 0.18 8.62
CA ARG A 98 -13.08 -0.45 9.83
C ARG A 98 -12.22 0.52 10.64
N PRO A 99 -12.53 0.75 11.96
CA PRO A 99 -11.67 1.54 12.83
C PRO A 99 -10.41 0.74 13.21
N HIS A 100 -9.25 1.38 13.14
CA HIS A 100 -7.97 0.79 13.49
C HIS A 100 -7.41 1.43 14.75
N ARG A 101 -7.17 0.64 15.79
CA ARG A 101 -6.63 1.14 17.06
C ARG A 101 -5.32 1.88 16.90
N SER A 102 -4.41 1.37 16.06
CA SER A 102 -3.11 2.00 15.77
C SER A 102 -3.21 3.34 15.06
N LEU A 103 -4.37 3.65 14.46
CA LEU A 103 -4.65 4.89 13.75
C LEU A 103 -5.61 5.81 14.53
N GLY A 104 -5.74 5.61 15.84
CA GLY A 104 -6.66 6.40 16.66
C GLY A 104 -8.15 6.07 16.42
N TYR A 105 -8.46 4.82 16.10
CA TYR A 105 -9.82 4.33 15.85
C TYR A 105 -10.51 4.95 14.60
N ILE A 106 -9.74 5.44 13.66
CA ILE A 106 -10.24 5.83 12.33
C ILE A 106 -9.85 4.80 11.28
N SER A 107 -10.49 4.88 10.11
CA SER A 107 -10.15 4.02 8.98
C SER A 107 -8.85 4.45 8.30
N PRO A 108 -8.11 3.53 7.64
CA PRO A 108 -6.87 3.85 6.94
C PRO A 108 -6.99 5.01 5.95
N ILE A 109 -8.08 5.09 5.19
CA ILE A 109 -8.27 6.16 4.22
C ILE A 109 -8.45 7.52 4.90
N LYS A 110 -9.19 7.58 6.01
CA LYS A 110 -9.34 8.81 6.79
C LYS A 110 -8.02 9.26 7.39
N PHE A 111 -7.21 8.32 7.87
CA PHE A 111 -5.88 8.62 8.39
C PHE A 111 -4.97 9.19 7.30
N ALA A 112 -4.96 8.60 6.10
CA ALA A 112 -4.19 9.11 4.98
C ALA A 112 -4.63 10.53 4.57
N GLN A 113 -5.94 10.79 4.51
CA GLN A 113 -6.48 12.12 4.22
C GLN A 113 -6.02 13.17 5.22
N GLN A 114 -6.07 12.88 6.52
CA GLN A 114 -5.62 13.80 7.56
C GLN A 114 -4.12 14.15 7.45
N ILE A 115 -3.29 13.17 7.08
CA ILE A 115 -1.84 13.42 6.85
C ILE A 115 -1.64 14.37 5.66
N THR A 116 -2.34 14.12 4.55
CA THR A 116 -2.25 14.96 3.35
C THR A 116 -2.67 16.40 3.65
N GLU A 117 -3.81 16.59 4.30
CA GLU A 117 -4.30 17.92 4.71
C GLU A 117 -3.32 18.64 5.63
N THR A 118 -2.68 17.92 6.56
CA THR A 118 -1.67 18.49 7.46
C THR A 118 -0.42 18.91 6.72
N GLN A 119 0.03 18.14 5.73
CA GLN A 119 1.20 18.46 4.91
C GLN A 119 0.93 19.70 4.05
N GLU A 120 -0.20 19.77 3.38
CA GLU A 120 -0.62 20.92 2.57
C GLU A 120 -0.74 22.21 3.42
N ALA A 121 -1.31 22.11 4.62
CA ALA A 121 -1.40 23.25 5.54
C ALA A 121 -0.01 23.73 6.01
N THR A 122 0.93 22.82 6.22
CA THR A 122 2.31 23.15 6.62
C THR A 122 3.08 23.82 5.48
N GLU A 123 2.90 23.37 4.24
CA GLU A 123 3.53 24.00 3.08
C GLU A 123 2.99 25.39 2.78
N GLN A 124 1.70 25.63 2.98
CA GLN A 124 1.07 26.96 2.82
C GLN A 124 1.44 27.93 3.96
N GLY A 125 1.75 27.42 5.16
CA GLY A 125 2.17 28.25 6.30
C GLY A 125 3.64 28.66 6.26
N SER A 126 4.48 28.03 5.43
CA SER A 126 5.91 28.33 5.27
C SER A 126 6.22 29.25 4.06
N GLY A 127 5.33 30.17 3.75
CA GLY A 127 5.48 31.11 2.64
C GLY A 127 6.53 32.17 2.90
N SER A 128 7.82 31.86 2.68
CA SER A 128 8.83 32.83 2.30
C SER A 128 9.93 32.17 1.44
N THR A 129 9.96 32.55 0.16
CA THR A 129 11.07 32.45 -0.80
C THR A 129 11.65 31.06 -1.12
N ARG A 130 11.05 30.37 -2.14
CA ARG A 130 11.80 29.51 -3.05
C ARG A 130 11.16 29.49 -4.46
N PRO A 131 11.96 29.54 -5.55
CA PRO A 131 11.44 29.56 -6.92
C PRO A 131 10.81 28.21 -7.32
N PRO A 132 9.89 28.18 -8.31
CA PRO A 132 9.10 27.02 -8.65
C PRO A 132 9.93 25.98 -9.41
N SER A 133 10.01 24.75 -8.87
CA SER A 133 10.46 23.59 -9.63
C SER A 133 9.27 22.67 -9.90
N ALA A 134 9.06 22.44 -11.18
CA ALA A 134 8.28 21.37 -11.85
C ALA A 134 7.00 20.87 -11.18
N ARG A 135 5.89 21.30 -11.76
CA ARG A 135 4.55 20.74 -11.55
C ARG A 135 4.48 19.32 -12.09
N THR A 136 4.17 18.38 -11.25
CA THR A 136 3.63 17.09 -11.67
C THR A 136 2.14 17.26 -11.93
N LEU A 137 1.72 16.95 -13.14
CA LEU A 137 0.34 17.00 -13.59
C LEU A 137 -0.47 15.89 -12.92
N THR A 138 -1.39 16.26 -12.05
CA THR A 138 -2.48 15.38 -11.62
C THR A 138 -3.58 15.43 -12.65
N SER A 139 -3.69 14.40 -13.47
CA SER A 139 -4.85 14.19 -14.35
C SER A 139 -5.99 13.57 -13.54
N SER A 140 -6.99 14.38 -13.22
CA SER A 140 -8.29 13.89 -12.77
C SER A 140 -8.99 13.24 -13.96
N THR A 141 -9.12 11.93 -13.97
CA THR A 141 -10.00 11.21 -14.90
C THR A 141 -11.19 10.68 -14.12
N THR A 142 -12.30 11.37 -14.26
CA THR A 142 -13.64 10.90 -13.93
C THR A 142 -14.00 9.79 -14.91
N LEU A 143 -14.19 8.57 -14.46
CA LEU A 143 -14.80 7.50 -15.26
C LEU A 143 -16.23 7.30 -14.81
N THR A 144 -17.15 7.80 -15.66
CA THR A 144 -18.56 7.45 -15.72
C THR A 144 -18.70 6.19 -16.56
N THR A 145 -19.56 5.27 -16.11
CA THR A 145 -20.13 4.06 -16.70
C THR A 145 -19.43 2.78 -16.38
#